data_aa232d5b21491a3a48af4f347961d621
#
_entry.id   aa232d5b21491a3a48af4f347961d621
#
_cell.length_a   1.000
_cell.length_b   1.000
_cell.length_c   1.000
_cell.angle_alpha   90.00
_cell.angle_beta   90.00
_cell.angle_gamma   90.00
#
_symmetry.space_group_name_H-M   'P 1'
#
loop_
_entity.id
_entity.type
_entity.pdbx_description
1 polymer ?
#
loop_
_entity_poly.entity_id
_entity_poly.type
_entity_poly.pdbx_seq_one_letter_code
_entity_poly.pdbx_strand_id
1 'polypeptide(L)'
;MRTALGVRADDRKAERVYDTREMALSEEWLLHAPKARPLGKGEKWNVFLSYRSVNRIWVLTLYDVLHQQGFEVFLDQVVLAGGDELIRVLEDGLQQSQAGVLVWSARTGDSDWVRREYQTLERQALERKTFCFVPVLLDNSKLPIFAANRVFLDFSSYPDGPNGGELLRLLHSITGKPLSPEAAHFAAEQDGLAKQLADEIGSAIRNKDPELLLDLFKMGGLAWETSSALGCKAAEGLIKLGRNDDALGMLEQLSKRFPRAVRTRQLQALALARRGKNDDLRQAQRILGTLYEAGERDPETLGIYARTWMDRYSKSADRSDLEQSRDLYAEAFERATDDYYTGINAASKSVLLDTPEELARASEYASRVQQIVGTEAHPGDYWMTATVGEVFLLLKKYDEAARLYKAAVGMARAEKASHESTWQQACRLMDKLKPSEEDRAKVRAAFSHLPDCS
;
A
#
# COMPACT_ATOMS: atom_id res chain seq x y z
N MET A 1 20.44 -38.31 29.78
CA MET A 1 19.21 -37.97 30.54
C MET A 1 18.66 -36.69 29.93
N ARG A 2 17.53 -36.79 29.25
CA ARG A 2 16.82 -35.70 28.53
C ARG A 2 15.87 -35.04 29.52
N THR A 3 15.86 -33.72 29.59
CA THR A 3 14.75 -32.98 30.16
C THR A 3 14.22 -32.03 29.12
N ALA A 4 13.05 -32.36 28.59
CA ALA A 4 12.26 -31.56 27.70
C ALA A 4 11.59 -30.43 28.50
N LEU A 5 11.82 -29.18 28.11
CA LEU A 5 11.02 -28.05 28.56
C LEU A 5 9.87 -27.87 27.56
N GLY A 6 8.69 -28.28 28.03
CA GLY A 6 7.43 -28.00 27.31
C GLY A 6 7.12 -26.52 27.40
N VAL A 7 7.09 -25.87 26.25
CA VAL A 7 6.52 -24.53 26.08
C VAL A 7 5.01 -24.69 25.88
N ARG A 8 4.23 -24.21 26.85
CA ARG A 8 2.77 -24.16 26.79
C ARG A 8 2.33 -23.19 25.71
N ALA A 9 1.37 -23.65 24.92
CA ALA A 9 0.75 -22.94 23.80
C ALA A 9 -0.33 -21.93 24.23
N ASP A 10 -0.11 -21.13 25.27
CA ASP A 10 -1.18 -20.33 25.87
C ASP A 10 -0.89 -18.81 26.04
N ASP A 11 0.14 -18.29 25.39
CA ASP A 11 0.53 -16.88 25.56
C ASP A 11 0.51 -16.07 24.25
N ARG A 12 -0.45 -16.29 23.37
CA ARG A 12 -0.53 -15.54 22.10
C ARG A 12 -1.82 -14.75 21.88
N LYS A 13 -2.36 -14.18 22.93
CA LYS A 13 -3.09 -12.92 22.84
C LYS A 13 -2.15 -11.81 23.32
N ALA A 14 -1.21 -11.42 22.48
CA ALA A 14 -0.68 -10.08 22.58
C ALA A 14 -1.84 -9.13 22.24
N GLU A 15 -2.66 -8.80 23.24
CA GLU A 15 -3.53 -7.64 23.17
C GLU A 15 -2.64 -6.46 22.82
N ARG A 16 -2.81 -5.96 21.58
CA ARG A 16 -2.21 -4.70 21.16
C ARG A 16 -2.77 -3.66 22.13
N VAL A 17 -1.98 -3.25 23.12
CA VAL A 17 -2.30 -2.12 23.99
C VAL A 17 -2.22 -0.86 23.14
N TYR A 18 -3.30 -0.58 22.40
CA TYR A 18 -3.54 0.73 21.84
C TYR A 18 -4.17 1.56 22.96
N ASP A 19 -3.65 2.76 23.17
CA ASP A 19 -4.27 3.73 24.09
C ASP A 19 -5.71 3.98 23.58
N THR A 20 -6.69 3.44 24.31
CA THR A 20 -8.10 3.33 23.93
C THR A 20 -8.88 4.62 24.06
N ARG A 21 -8.24 5.76 24.06
CA ARG A 21 -8.93 7.04 23.83
C ARG A 21 -9.13 7.27 22.33
N GLU A 22 -9.78 6.30 21.66
CA GLU A 22 -10.27 6.50 20.30
C GLU A 22 -11.22 7.69 20.32
N MET A 23 -10.98 8.70 19.48
CA MET A 23 -11.95 9.78 19.31
C MET A 23 -13.21 9.17 18.72
N ALA A 24 -14.33 9.29 19.44
CA ALA A 24 -15.62 8.74 19.01
C ALA A 24 -16.01 9.27 17.62
N LEU A 25 -16.65 8.41 16.85
CA LEU A 25 -17.28 8.83 15.59
C LEU A 25 -18.32 9.92 15.89
N SER A 26 -18.52 10.82 14.94
CA SER A 26 -19.51 11.89 15.04
C SER A 26 -20.90 11.32 15.37
N GLU A 27 -21.62 11.97 16.29
CA GLU A 27 -23.00 11.58 16.63
C GLU A 27 -23.91 11.59 15.40
N GLU A 28 -23.72 12.55 14.51
CA GLU A 28 -24.46 12.67 13.26
C GLU A 28 -24.27 11.44 12.36
N TRP A 29 -23.02 10.97 12.22
CA TRP A 29 -22.73 9.74 11.49
C TRP A 29 -23.39 8.53 12.14
N LEU A 30 -23.30 8.42 13.46
CA LEU A 30 -23.85 7.29 14.23
C LEU A 30 -25.36 7.22 14.22
N LEU A 31 -26.07 8.33 13.96
CA LEU A 31 -27.53 8.33 13.76
C LEU A 31 -27.93 7.52 12.52
N HIS A 32 -27.11 7.53 11.48
CA HIS A 32 -27.41 6.90 10.19
C HIS A 32 -26.67 5.59 9.97
N ALA A 33 -25.50 5.38 10.61
CA ALA A 33 -24.72 4.17 10.46
C ALA A 33 -25.34 3.00 11.26
N PRO A 34 -25.55 1.83 10.63
CA PRO A 34 -26.07 0.67 11.33
C PRO A 34 -25.02 0.08 12.27
N LYS A 35 -25.43 -0.37 13.44
CA LYS A 35 -24.56 -1.14 14.34
C LYS A 35 -24.34 -2.54 13.79
N ALA A 36 -23.15 -3.09 14.05
CA ALA A 36 -22.82 -4.48 13.76
C ALA A 36 -23.88 -5.43 14.34
N ARG A 37 -24.21 -6.49 13.60
CA ARG A 37 -25.13 -7.52 14.08
C ARG A 37 -24.45 -8.34 15.19
N PRO A 38 -25.15 -8.71 16.27
CA PRO A 38 -24.60 -9.66 17.24
C PRO A 38 -24.19 -10.96 16.55
N LEU A 39 -23.06 -11.51 16.96
CA LEU A 39 -22.57 -12.79 16.45
C LEU A 39 -23.42 -13.94 17.00
N GLY A 40 -23.91 -14.79 16.11
CA GLY A 40 -24.69 -15.98 16.44
C GLY A 40 -23.82 -17.19 16.80
N LYS A 41 -24.46 -18.31 17.12
CA LYS A 41 -23.75 -19.56 17.42
C LYS A 41 -22.97 -20.05 16.19
N GLY A 42 -21.64 -20.16 16.31
CA GLY A 42 -20.75 -20.58 15.23
C GLY A 42 -20.23 -19.44 14.35
N GLU A 43 -20.69 -18.21 14.56
CA GLU A 43 -20.17 -17.04 13.90
C GLU A 43 -19.05 -16.41 14.75
N LYS A 44 -17.99 -15.94 14.09
CA LYS A 44 -16.86 -15.25 14.72
C LYS A 44 -16.65 -13.84 14.15
N TRP A 45 -17.18 -13.61 12.93
CA TRP A 45 -16.89 -12.39 12.18
C TRP A 45 -18.18 -11.79 11.65
N ASN A 46 -18.28 -10.47 11.68
CA ASN A 46 -19.36 -9.78 11.00
C ASN A 46 -19.09 -9.69 9.50
N VAL A 47 -17.81 -9.52 9.12
CA VAL A 47 -17.42 -9.29 7.73
C VAL A 47 -16.18 -10.09 7.37
N PHE A 48 -16.21 -10.75 6.22
CA PHE A 48 -15.07 -11.34 5.53
C PHE A 48 -14.65 -10.43 4.38
N LEU A 49 -13.39 -9.98 4.35
CA LEU A 49 -12.84 -9.14 3.28
C LEU A 49 -12.04 -10.00 2.29
N SER A 50 -12.56 -10.09 1.05
CA SER A 50 -11.90 -10.74 -0.08
C SER A 50 -11.32 -9.69 -1.01
N TYR A 51 -10.00 -9.78 -1.30
CA TYR A 51 -9.30 -8.80 -2.10
C TYR A 51 -7.98 -9.36 -2.66
N ARG A 52 -7.40 -8.70 -3.66
CA ARG A 52 -6.01 -8.93 -4.07
C ARG A 52 -5.06 -7.91 -3.45
N SER A 53 -3.80 -8.32 -3.27
CA SER A 53 -2.72 -7.51 -2.68
C SER A 53 -2.61 -6.10 -3.27
N VAL A 54 -2.90 -5.94 -4.55
CA VAL A 54 -2.93 -4.64 -5.25
C VAL A 54 -3.94 -3.63 -4.64
N ASN A 55 -5.00 -4.11 -4.00
CA ASN A 55 -6.02 -3.28 -3.36
C ASN A 55 -5.83 -3.17 -1.83
N ARG A 56 -4.70 -3.67 -1.30
CA ARG A 56 -4.49 -3.82 0.13
C ARG A 56 -4.62 -2.52 0.93
N ILE A 57 -4.04 -1.42 0.47
CA ILE A 57 -4.09 -0.13 1.20
C ILE A 57 -5.54 0.32 1.38
N TRP A 58 -6.35 0.22 0.33
CA TRP A 58 -7.77 0.53 0.38
C TRP A 58 -8.53 -0.37 1.37
N VAL A 59 -8.24 -1.68 1.33
CA VAL A 59 -8.87 -2.68 2.21
C VAL A 59 -8.46 -2.50 3.67
N LEU A 60 -7.21 -2.15 3.95
CA LEU A 60 -6.77 -1.84 5.32
C LEU A 60 -7.47 -0.59 5.87
N THR A 61 -7.74 0.41 5.03
CA THR A 61 -8.52 1.57 5.43
C THR A 61 -9.98 1.17 5.74
N LEU A 62 -10.58 0.30 4.92
CA LEU A 62 -11.92 -0.25 5.20
C LEU A 62 -11.94 -1.07 6.49
N TYR A 63 -10.93 -1.92 6.70
CA TYR A 63 -10.76 -2.72 7.91
C TYR A 63 -10.75 -1.83 9.17
N ASP A 64 -9.98 -0.74 9.15
CA ASP A 64 -9.91 0.21 10.25
C ASP A 64 -11.27 0.88 10.53
N VAL A 65 -11.94 1.36 9.48
CA VAL A 65 -13.28 1.95 9.59
C VAL A 65 -14.29 0.96 10.18
N LEU A 66 -14.31 -0.27 9.70
CA LEU A 66 -15.23 -1.31 10.20
C LEU A 66 -15.00 -1.61 11.69
N HIS A 67 -13.72 -1.69 12.10
CA HIS A 67 -13.39 -1.86 13.52
C HIS A 67 -13.84 -0.70 14.39
N GLN A 68 -13.69 0.55 13.95
CA GLN A 68 -14.19 1.72 14.67
C GLN A 68 -15.72 1.70 14.82
N GLN A 69 -16.41 1.11 13.84
CA GLN A 69 -17.87 0.90 13.88
C GLN A 69 -18.30 -0.32 14.74
N GLY A 70 -17.33 -1.01 15.37
CA GLY A 70 -17.61 -2.17 16.22
C GLY A 70 -17.86 -3.48 15.46
N PHE A 71 -17.39 -3.61 14.22
CA PHE A 71 -17.46 -4.86 13.46
C PHE A 71 -16.26 -5.74 13.76
N GLU A 72 -16.49 -7.03 13.96
CA GLU A 72 -15.47 -8.07 13.93
C GLU A 72 -15.20 -8.45 12.48
N VAL A 73 -13.95 -8.24 12.02
CA VAL A 73 -13.58 -8.37 10.60
C VAL A 73 -12.55 -9.48 10.39
N PHE A 74 -12.86 -10.42 9.50
CA PHE A 74 -11.87 -11.37 9.02
C PHE A 74 -11.04 -10.72 7.91
N LEU A 75 -9.72 -10.67 8.13
CA LEU A 75 -8.73 -10.29 7.13
C LEU A 75 -7.62 -11.35 7.17
N ASP A 76 -7.34 -11.99 6.04
CA ASP A 76 -6.46 -13.15 5.91
C ASP A 76 -5.12 -13.02 6.63
N GLN A 77 -4.41 -11.91 6.41
CA GLN A 77 -3.09 -11.67 7.00
C GLN A 77 -3.09 -11.39 8.51
N VAL A 78 -4.25 -11.10 9.10
CA VAL A 78 -4.39 -10.89 10.54
C VAL A 78 -4.68 -12.19 11.26
N VAL A 79 -5.30 -13.16 10.57
CA VAL A 79 -5.79 -14.41 11.15
C VAL A 79 -4.86 -15.59 10.87
N LEU A 80 -4.10 -15.57 9.77
CA LEU A 80 -3.20 -16.65 9.36
C LEU A 80 -1.95 -16.72 10.26
N ALA A 81 -1.68 -17.90 10.80
CA ALA A 81 -0.43 -18.24 11.47
C ALA A 81 0.48 -19.03 10.52
N GLY A 82 1.80 -18.97 10.76
CA GLY A 82 2.75 -19.75 9.97
C GLY A 82 2.50 -21.25 10.14
N GLY A 83 2.28 -21.94 9.01
CA GLY A 83 1.97 -23.37 8.97
C GLY A 83 0.48 -23.71 8.79
N ASP A 84 -0.41 -22.71 8.76
CA ASP A 84 -1.83 -22.94 8.47
C ASP A 84 -2.04 -23.33 7.00
N GLU A 85 -3.01 -24.21 6.77
CA GLU A 85 -3.48 -24.53 5.44
C GLU A 85 -4.38 -23.40 4.93
N LEU A 86 -3.81 -22.50 4.10
CA LEU A 86 -4.42 -21.26 3.65
C LEU A 86 -5.88 -21.41 3.20
N ILE A 87 -6.15 -22.38 2.34
CA ILE A 87 -7.50 -22.60 1.78
C ILE A 87 -8.51 -22.91 2.88
N ARG A 88 -8.14 -23.77 3.84
CA ARG A 88 -9.01 -24.16 4.93
C ARG A 88 -9.33 -22.99 5.86
N VAL A 89 -8.34 -22.16 6.19
CA VAL A 89 -8.55 -20.99 7.06
C VAL A 89 -9.46 -19.95 6.40
N LEU A 90 -9.30 -19.74 5.09
CA LEU A 90 -10.18 -18.86 4.32
C LEU A 90 -11.61 -19.38 4.25
N GLU A 91 -11.80 -20.69 3.98
CA GLU A 91 -13.12 -21.31 3.96
C GLU A 91 -13.80 -21.27 5.33
N ASP A 92 -13.08 -21.59 6.40
CA ASP A 92 -13.57 -21.52 7.78
C ASP A 92 -13.93 -20.06 8.16
N GLY A 93 -13.07 -19.09 7.80
CA GLY A 93 -13.31 -17.67 8.01
C GLY A 93 -14.59 -17.20 7.32
N LEU A 94 -14.78 -17.59 6.07
CA LEU A 94 -15.98 -17.23 5.32
C LEU A 94 -17.24 -17.89 5.89
N GLN A 95 -17.17 -19.18 6.26
CA GLN A 95 -18.31 -19.91 6.86
C GLN A 95 -18.75 -19.30 8.20
N GLN A 96 -17.81 -18.75 8.97
CA GLN A 96 -18.05 -18.14 10.28
C GLN A 96 -18.34 -16.64 10.20
N SER A 97 -18.52 -16.08 8.99
CA SER A 97 -18.82 -14.65 8.77
C SER A 97 -20.30 -14.43 8.44
N GLN A 98 -20.82 -13.25 8.80
CA GLN A 98 -22.20 -12.83 8.50
C GLN A 98 -22.33 -12.15 7.13
N ALA A 99 -21.25 -11.56 6.65
CA ALA A 99 -21.18 -10.91 5.33
C ALA A 99 -19.83 -11.14 4.66
N GLY A 100 -19.81 -11.06 3.34
CA GLY A 100 -18.59 -11.08 2.52
C GLY A 100 -18.53 -9.85 1.63
N VAL A 101 -17.41 -9.14 1.65
CA VAL A 101 -17.13 -8.01 0.77
C VAL A 101 -16.05 -8.43 -0.20
N LEU A 102 -16.33 -8.36 -1.51
CA LEU A 102 -15.36 -8.59 -2.57
C LEU A 102 -14.89 -7.26 -3.16
N VAL A 103 -13.62 -6.95 -3.00
CA VAL A 103 -13.03 -5.70 -3.50
C VAL A 103 -12.40 -5.94 -4.86
N TRP A 104 -12.90 -5.22 -5.87
CA TRP A 104 -12.52 -5.35 -7.27
C TRP A 104 -11.96 -4.06 -7.86
N SER A 105 -10.94 -4.20 -8.71
CA SER A 105 -10.39 -3.14 -9.57
C SER A 105 -9.91 -3.73 -10.90
N ALA A 106 -9.63 -2.92 -11.90
CA ALA A 106 -9.00 -3.34 -13.15
C ALA A 106 -7.71 -4.13 -12.91
N ARG A 107 -6.94 -3.75 -11.89
CA ARG A 107 -5.70 -4.42 -11.48
C ARG A 107 -5.91 -5.76 -10.78
N THR A 108 -7.15 -6.06 -10.33
CA THR A 108 -7.47 -7.36 -9.75
C THR A 108 -7.32 -8.48 -10.78
N GLY A 109 -7.65 -8.19 -12.05
CA GLY A 109 -7.55 -9.14 -13.15
C GLY A 109 -8.57 -10.28 -13.07
N ASP A 110 -8.76 -11.02 -14.17
CA ASP A 110 -9.61 -12.21 -14.22
C ASP A 110 -8.74 -13.47 -13.94
N SER A 111 -8.39 -13.69 -12.67
CA SER A 111 -7.62 -14.87 -12.26
C SER A 111 -8.56 -15.97 -11.77
N ASP A 112 -8.14 -17.23 -11.96
CA ASP A 112 -8.88 -18.41 -11.44
C ASP A 112 -9.11 -18.36 -9.93
N TRP A 113 -8.20 -17.72 -9.18
CA TRP A 113 -8.33 -17.49 -7.75
C TRP A 113 -9.54 -16.61 -7.43
N VAL A 114 -9.63 -15.43 -8.05
CA VAL A 114 -10.74 -14.48 -7.84
C VAL A 114 -12.07 -15.10 -8.24
N ARG A 115 -12.09 -15.87 -9.33
CA ARG A 115 -13.28 -16.58 -9.77
C ARG A 115 -13.76 -17.61 -8.74
N ARG A 116 -12.85 -18.34 -8.10
CA ARG A 116 -13.17 -19.30 -7.03
C ARG A 116 -13.71 -18.62 -5.78
N GLU A 117 -13.07 -17.53 -5.34
CA GLU A 117 -13.54 -16.76 -4.17
C GLU A 117 -14.93 -16.19 -4.42
N TYR A 118 -15.16 -15.59 -5.59
CA TYR A 118 -16.50 -15.12 -5.97
C TYR A 118 -17.55 -16.23 -5.91
N GLN A 119 -17.27 -17.39 -6.54
CA GLN A 119 -18.18 -18.52 -6.54
C GLN A 119 -18.46 -19.04 -5.13
N THR A 120 -17.48 -18.99 -4.26
CA THR A 120 -17.64 -19.40 -2.85
C THR A 120 -18.50 -18.41 -2.08
N LEU A 121 -18.28 -17.11 -2.25
CA LEU A 121 -19.12 -16.04 -1.68
C LEU A 121 -20.56 -16.09 -2.20
N GLU A 122 -20.74 -16.32 -3.49
CA GLU A 122 -22.05 -16.46 -4.12
C GLU A 122 -22.81 -17.69 -3.61
N ARG A 123 -22.14 -18.84 -3.51
CA ARG A 123 -22.71 -20.06 -2.93
C ARG A 123 -23.17 -19.82 -1.49
N GLN A 124 -22.34 -19.19 -0.65
CA GLN A 124 -22.72 -18.84 0.71
C GLN A 124 -23.97 -17.95 0.76
N ALA A 125 -24.06 -16.97 -0.15
CA ALA A 125 -25.22 -16.10 -0.24
C ALA A 125 -26.50 -16.81 -0.71
N LEU A 126 -26.36 -17.88 -1.52
CA LEU A 126 -27.49 -18.70 -1.96
C LEU A 126 -27.94 -19.68 -0.87
N GLU A 127 -27.01 -20.30 -0.17
CA GLU A 127 -27.28 -21.31 0.86
C GLU A 127 -27.73 -20.70 2.20
N ARG A 128 -27.17 -19.53 2.56
CA ARG A 128 -27.45 -18.82 3.82
C ARG A 128 -28.19 -17.52 3.54
N LYS A 129 -29.50 -17.53 3.67
CA LYS A 129 -30.37 -16.33 3.43
C LYS A 129 -29.99 -15.10 4.26
N THR A 130 -29.29 -15.28 5.38
CA THR A 130 -28.83 -14.22 6.26
C THR A 130 -27.43 -13.71 5.92
N PHE A 131 -26.71 -14.36 4.99
CA PHE A 131 -25.40 -13.94 4.56
C PHE A 131 -25.51 -12.80 3.52
N CYS A 132 -24.83 -11.69 3.77
CA CYS A 132 -24.82 -10.53 2.88
C CYS A 132 -23.57 -10.57 2.00
N PHE A 133 -23.70 -10.72 0.69
CA PHE A 133 -22.60 -10.64 -0.25
C PHE A 133 -22.60 -9.29 -0.98
N VAL A 134 -21.52 -8.50 -0.83
CA VAL A 134 -21.41 -7.13 -1.33
C VAL A 134 -20.17 -6.98 -2.21
N PRO A 135 -20.32 -6.94 -3.54
CA PRO A 135 -19.23 -6.54 -4.43
C PRO A 135 -18.98 -5.03 -4.35
N VAL A 136 -17.69 -4.66 -4.30
CA VAL A 136 -17.21 -3.27 -4.26
C VAL A 136 -16.27 -3.03 -5.45
N LEU A 137 -16.51 -1.98 -6.21
CA LEU A 137 -15.73 -1.59 -7.38
C LEU A 137 -14.90 -0.33 -7.07
N LEU A 138 -13.59 -0.39 -7.29
CA LEU A 138 -12.68 0.72 -6.95
C LEU A 138 -12.32 1.62 -8.13
N ASP A 139 -12.72 1.26 -9.35
CA ASP A 139 -12.43 2.02 -10.56
C ASP A 139 -13.52 1.80 -11.61
N ASN A 140 -13.39 2.45 -12.78
CA ASN A 140 -14.35 2.33 -13.88
C ASN A 140 -14.24 1.00 -14.67
N SER A 141 -13.60 -0.03 -14.12
CA SER A 141 -13.54 -1.34 -14.75
C SER A 141 -14.91 -2.02 -14.74
N LYS A 142 -15.14 -2.90 -15.70
CA LYS A 142 -16.34 -3.73 -15.70
C LYS A 142 -16.12 -4.90 -14.73
N LEU A 143 -17.13 -5.16 -13.90
CA LEU A 143 -17.17 -6.41 -13.16
C LEU A 143 -17.15 -7.59 -14.12
N PRO A 144 -16.51 -8.71 -13.75
CA PRO A 144 -16.59 -9.94 -14.53
C PRO A 144 -18.04 -10.35 -14.75
N ILE A 145 -18.32 -11.03 -15.87
CA ILE A 145 -19.67 -11.47 -16.26
C ILE A 145 -20.37 -12.23 -15.12
N PHE A 146 -19.62 -13.03 -14.36
CA PHE A 146 -20.13 -13.78 -13.21
C PHE A 146 -20.55 -12.91 -12.02
N ALA A 147 -20.01 -11.67 -11.90
CA ALA A 147 -20.35 -10.72 -10.85
C ALA A 147 -21.38 -9.65 -11.30
N ALA A 148 -21.63 -9.55 -12.61
CA ALA A 148 -22.47 -8.51 -13.22
C ALA A 148 -23.96 -8.59 -12.84
N ASN A 149 -24.42 -9.73 -12.31
CA ASN A 149 -25.83 -9.96 -11.93
C ASN A 149 -26.17 -9.45 -10.52
N ARG A 150 -25.21 -8.86 -9.78
CA ARG A 150 -25.42 -8.29 -8.46
C ARG A 150 -25.28 -6.77 -8.46
N VAL A 151 -26.04 -6.11 -7.60
CA VAL A 151 -25.82 -4.70 -7.30
C VAL A 151 -24.49 -4.58 -6.59
N PHE A 152 -23.61 -3.77 -7.15
CA PHE A 152 -22.30 -3.45 -6.56
C PHE A 152 -22.29 -2.02 -6.01
N LEU A 153 -21.37 -1.73 -5.11
CA LEU A 153 -21.11 -0.39 -4.60
C LEU A 153 -19.92 0.21 -5.34
N ASP A 154 -20.10 1.43 -5.83
CA ASP A 154 -19.12 2.12 -6.68
C ASP A 154 -18.26 3.08 -5.86
N PHE A 155 -17.04 2.67 -5.56
CA PHE A 155 -16.02 3.49 -4.90
C PHE A 155 -15.00 4.08 -5.88
N SER A 156 -15.29 4.12 -7.18
CA SER A 156 -14.37 4.66 -8.19
C SER A 156 -13.99 6.13 -7.94
N SER A 157 -14.85 6.89 -7.26
CA SER A 157 -14.56 8.25 -6.80
C SER A 157 -13.65 8.31 -5.55
N TYR A 158 -13.38 7.17 -4.91
CA TYR A 158 -12.62 7.07 -3.65
C TYR A 158 -11.47 6.05 -3.76
N PRO A 159 -10.53 6.22 -4.70
CA PRO A 159 -9.46 5.27 -4.95
C PRO A 159 -8.45 5.16 -3.79
N ASP A 160 -8.40 6.19 -2.93
CA ASP A 160 -7.46 6.25 -1.80
C ASP A 160 -7.99 5.54 -0.54
N GLY A 161 -9.29 5.20 -0.50
CA GLY A 161 -9.96 4.49 0.61
C GLY A 161 -11.43 4.84 0.74
N PRO A 162 -12.25 4.02 1.44
CA PRO A 162 -13.68 4.21 1.55
C PRO A 162 -14.02 5.53 2.24
N ASN A 163 -15.01 6.24 1.71
CA ASN A 163 -15.52 7.50 2.27
C ASN A 163 -16.93 7.79 1.75
N GLY A 164 -17.52 8.88 2.23
CA GLY A 164 -18.77 9.42 1.76
C GLY A 164 -19.98 8.52 1.93
N GLY A 165 -20.99 8.75 1.10
CA GLY A 165 -22.25 8.03 1.12
C GLY A 165 -22.11 6.56 0.75
N GLU A 166 -21.16 6.20 -0.10
CA GLU A 166 -20.90 4.80 -0.47
C GLU A 166 -20.42 3.98 0.73
N LEU A 167 -19.66 4.58 1.65
CA LEU A 167 -19.28 3.90 2.89
C LEU A 167 -20.53 3.60 3.75
N LEU A 168 -21.45 4.55 3.87
CA LEU A 168 -22.70 4.34 4.61
C LEU A 168 -23.56 3.23 3.96
N ARG A 169 -23.67 3.21 2.63
CA ARG A 169 -24.36 2.16 1.87
C ARG A 169 -23.71 0.80 2.09
N LEU A 170 -22.37 0.75 2.17
CA LEU A 170 -21.65 -0.48 2.47
C LEU A 170 -22.01 -1.01 3.87
N LEU A 171 -22.02 -0.14 4.89
CA LEU A 171 -22.38 -0.53 6.26
C LEU A 171 -23.81 -1.10 6.33
N HIS A 172 -24.76 -0.47 5.63
CA HIS A 172 -26.12 -0.99 5.52
C HIS A 172 -26.17 -2.35 4.80
N SER A 173 -25.44 -2.49 3.69
CA SER A 173 -25.43 -3.71 2.88
C SER A 173 -24.87 -4.90 3.65
N ILE A 174 -23.76 -4.74 4.38
CA ILE A 174 -23.15 -5.83 5.18
C ILE A 174 -24.01 -6.22 6.39
N THR A 175 -24.84 -5.32 6.89
CA THR A 175 -25.78 -5.62 7.98
C THR A 175 -27.12 -6.17 7.51
N GLY A 176 -27.37 -6.17 6.19
CA GLY A 176 -28.64 -6.57 5.61
C GLY A 176 -29.81 -5.63 5.97
N LYS A 177 -29.51 -4.41 6.39
CA LYS A 177 -30.51 -3.40 6.73
C LYS A 177 -30.70 -2.44 5.55
N PRO A 178 -31.93 -2.23 5.04
CA PRO A 178 -32.17 -1.21 4.03
C PRO A 178 -31.89 0.19 4.58
N LEU A 179 -31.47 1.12 3.71
CA LEU A 179 -31.37 2.52 4.08
C LEU A 179 -32.80 3.08 4.28
N SER A 180 -33.01 3.84 5.38
CA SER A 180 -34.19 4.68 5.50
C SER A 180 -34.09 5.84 4.50
N PRO A 181 -35.23 6.52 4.16
CA PRO A 181 -35.19 7.72 3.32
C PRO A 181 -34.24 8.79 3.86
N GLU A 182 -34.19 8.99 5.18
CA GLU A 182 -33.34 9.95 5.87
C GLU A 182 -31.84 9.53 5.71
N ALA A 183 -31.52 8.26 5.93
CA ALA A 183 -30.16 7.75 5.74
C ALA A 183 -29.71 7.80 4.26
N ALA A 184 -30.62 7.61 3.32
CA ALA A 184 -30.34 7.73 1.89
C ALA A 184 -30.05 9.19 1.49
N HIS A 185 -30.83 10.14 2.04
CA HIS A 185 -30.59 11.58 1.82
C HIS A 185 -29.24 12.00 2.41
N PHE A 186 -28.96 11.65 3.64
CA PHE A 186 -27.68 11.90 4.31
C PHE A 186 -26.51 11.28 3.53
N ALA A 187 -26.64 10.03 3.06
CA ALA A 187 -25.62 9.39 2.24
C ALA A 187 -25.31 10.16 0.95
N ALA A 188 -26.36 10.67 0.28
CA ALA A 188 -26.16 11.45 -0.94
C ALA A 188 -25.45 12.80 -0.68
N GLU A 189 -25.78 13.45 0.44
CA GLU A 189 -25.12 14.68 0.87
C GLU A 189 -23.64 14.45 1.21
N GLN A 190 -23.35 13.44 2.04
CA GLN A 190 -21.98 13.09 2.41
C GLN A 190 -21.13 12.67 1.21
N ASP A 191 -21.75 11.99 0.23
CA ASP A 191 -21.08 11.61 -0.99
C ASP A 191 -20.66 12.84 -1.82
N GLY A 192 -21.54 13.84 -1.93
CA GLY A 192 -21.24 15.12 -2.58
C GLY A 192 -20.07 15.86 -1.90
N LEU A 193 -20.13 16.00 -0.58
CA LEU A 193 -19.11 16.69 0.22
C LEU A 193 -17.74 15.97 0.13
N ALA A 194 -17.72 14.64 0.26
CA ALA A 194 -16.49 13.89 0.21
C ALA A 194 -15.82 13.92 -1.19
N LYS A 195 -16.63 13.86 -2.27
CA LYS A 195 -16.12 14.00 -3.65
C LYS A 195 -15.55 15.38 -3.89
N GLN A 196 -16.27 16.43 -3.50
CA GLN A 196 -15.78 17.80 -3.62
C GLN A 196 -14.42 17.96 -2.90
N LEU A 197 -14.31 17.49 -1.66
CA LEU A 197 -13.09 17.55 -0.88
C LEU A 197 -11.93 16.74 -1.54
N ALA A 198 -12.22 15.56 -2.06
CA ALA A 198 -11.23 14.75 -2.78
C ALA A 198 -10.69 15.46 -4.03
N ASP A 199 -11.55 16.16 -4.76
CA ASP A 199 -11.19 16.95 -5.95
C ASP A 199 -10.37 18.19 -5.57
N GLU A 200 -10.74 18.89 -4.50
CA GLU A 200 -9.99 20.05 -3.98
C GLU A 200 -8.59 19.65 -3.52
N ILE A 201 -8.46 18.53 -2.76
CA ILE A 201 -7.16 17.96 -2.37
C ILE A 201 -6.34 17.61 -3.63
N GLY A 202 -6.96 16.94 -4.61
CA GLY A 202 -6.31 16.60 -5.86
C GLY A 202 -5.84 17.83 -6.64
N SER A 203 -6.64 18.89 -6.66
CA SER A 203 -6.30 20.16 -7.30
C SER A 203 -5.14 20.86 -6.58
N ALA A 204 -5.17 20.93 -5.25
CA ALA A 204 -4.09 21.52 -4.44
C ALA A 204 -2.75 20.79 -4.70
N ILE A 205 -2.76 19.46 -4.78
CA ILE A 205 -1.55 18.67 -5.09
C ILE A 205 -1.03 19.00 -6.50
N ARG A 206 -1.89 19.02 -7.52
CA ARG A 206 -1.50 19.34 -8.91
C ARG A 206 -0.96 20.76 -9.05
N ASN A 207 -1.57 21.71 -8.35
CA ASN A 207 -1.18 23.11 -8.37
C ASN A 207 0.01 23.42 -7.44
N LYS A 208 0.52 22.43 -6.72
CA LYS A 208 1.60 22.55 -5.74
C LYS A 208 1.29 23.60 -4.64
N ASP A 209 0.05 23.57 -4.15
CA ASP A 209 -0.46 24.47 -3.12
C ASP A 209 -0.56 23.75 -1.74
N PRO A 210 0.50 23.77 -0.93
CA PRO A 210 0.48 23.12 0.38
C PRO A 210 -0.41 23.87 1.40
N GLU A 211 -0.58 25.19 1.26
CA GLU A 211 -1.39 25.97 2.20
C GLU A 211 -2.87 25.59 2.06
N LEU A 212 -3.34 25.42 0.84
CA LEU A 212 -4.71 24.93 0.60
C LEU A 212 -4.93 23.55 1.22
N LEU A 213 -3.95 22.62 1.13
CA LEU A 213 -4.06 21.31 1.80
C LEU A 213 -4.23 21.42 3.32
N LEU A 214 -3.49 22.34 3.94
CA LEU A 214 -3.58 22.59 5.37
C LEU A 214 -4.90 23.24 5.77
N ASP A 215 -5.39 24.19 4.98
CA ASP A 215 -6.64 24.88 5.25
C ASP A 215 -7.84 23.94 5.09
N LEU A 216 -7.87 23.11 4.04
CA LEU A 216 -8.88 22.07 3.87
C LEU A 216 -8.93 21.12 5.08
N PHE A 217 -7.76 20.70 5.59
CA PHE A 217 -7.71 19.84 6.78
C PHE A 217 -8.20 20.54 8.05
N LYS A 218 -7.87 21.82 8.25
CA LYS A 218 -8.34 22.64 9.40
C LYS A 218 -9.84 22.88 9.39
N MET A 219 -10.45 22.93 8.21
CA MET A 219 -11.92 23.08 8.10
C MET A 219 -12.67 21.91 8.73
N GLY A 220 -12.05 20.72 8.75
CA GLY A 220 -12.66 19.54 9.38
C GLY A 220 -13.88 19.01 8.62
N GLY A 221 -14.72 18.26 9.33
CA GLY A 221 -15.99 17.70 8.82
C GLY A 221 -15.97 16.18 8.69
N LEU A 222 -17.13 15.60 8.45
CA LEU A 222 -17.37 14.15 8.48
C LEU A 222 -16.47 13.37 7.53
N ALA A 223 -16.14 13.91 6.36
CA ALA A 223 -15.28 13.26 5.38
C ALA A 223 -13.84 13.01 5.91
N TRP A 224 -13.36 13.83 6.85
CA TRP A 224 -12.10 13.63 7.55
C TRP A 224 -12.22 12.72 8.78
N GLU A 225 -13.43 12.59 9.29
CA GLU A 225 -13.71 11.94 10.55
C GLU A 225 -14.11 10.47 10.43
N THR A 226 -14.66 10.09 9.28
CA THR A 226 -15.16 8.73 9.05
C THR A 226 -14.12 7.78 8.48
N SER A 227 -13.05 8.32 7.87
CA SER A 227 -11.98 7.52 7.25
C SER A 227 -10.66 8.29 7.21
N SER A 228 -9.55 7.60 7.37
CA SER A 228 -8.21 8.19 7.25
C SER A 228 -7.80 8.50 5.80
N ALA A 229 -8.57 8.06 4.81
CA ALA A 229 -8.18 8.08 3.39
C ALA A 229 -7.82 9.48 2.87
N LEU A 230 -8.71 10.46 3.02
CA LEU A 230 -8.48 11.83 2.51
C LEU A 230 -7.35 12.52 3.26
N GLY A 231 -7.25 12.29 4.59
CA GLY A 231 -6.14 12.81 5.38
C GLY A 231 -4.79 12.22 4.96
N CYS A 232 -4.74 10.92 4.69
CA CYS A 232 -3.55 10.28 4.15
C CYS A 232 -3.17 10.84 2.77
N LYS A 233 -4.15 11.07 1.88
CA LYS A 233 -3.93 11.67 0.56
C LYS A 233 -3.36 13.09 0.67
N ALA A 234 -3.92 13.94 1.53
CA ALA A 234 -3.44 15.29 1.77
C ALA A 234 -2.01 15.28 2.35
N ALA A 235 -1.76 14.43 3.36
CA ALA A 235 -0.44 14.29 3.96
C ALA A 235 0.61 13.77 2.96
N GLU A 236 0.26 12.80 2.11
CA GLU A 236 1.13 12.35 1.02
C GLU A 236 1.43 13.47 0.02
N GLY A 237 0.44 14.31 -0.29
CA GLY A 237 0.62 15.52 -1.09
C GLY A 237 1.64 16.47 -0.47
N LEU A 238 1.52 16.77 0.83
CA LEU A 238 2.49 17.58 1.57
C LEU A 238 3.90 16.98 1.54
N ILE A 239 4.03 15.66 1.71
CA ILE A 239 5.32 14.95 1.61
C ILE A 239 5.93 15.11 0.22
N LYS A 240 5.13 14.98 -0.85
CA LYS A 240 5.57 15.18 -2.24
C LYS A 240 6.04 16.62 -2.50
N LEU A 241 5.42 17.58 -1.83
CA LEU A 241 5.79 19.01 -1.90
C LEU A 241 6.94 19.39 -0.96
N GLY A 242 7.54 18.45 -0.24
CA GLY A 242 8.64 18.68 0.69
C GLY A 242 8.23 19.30 2.05
N ARG A 243 6.92 19.44 2.31
CA ARG A 243 6.35 20.01 3.55
C ARG A 243 6.23 18.91 4.63
N ASN A 244 7.37 18.27 4.95
CA ASN A 244 7.38 17.09 5.83
C ASN A 244 6.97 17.40 7.28
N ASP A 245 7.29 18.58 7.82
CA ASP A 245 6.85 19.00 9.17
C ASP A 245 5.32 19.13 9.24
N ASP A 246 4.70 19.73 8.22
CA ASP A 246 3.25 19.89 8.14
C ASP A 246 2.55 18.54 7.98
N ALA A 247 3.10 17.67 7.11
CA ALA A 247 2.60 16.32 6.95
C ALA A 247 2.63 15.54 8.27
N LEU A 248 3.71 15.64 9.05
CA LEU A 248 3.83 14.99 10.36
C LEU A 248 2.80 15.53 11.36
N GLY A 249 2.56 16.83 11.40
CA GLY A 249 1.53 17.44 12.24
C GLY A 249 0.12 16.94 11.90
N MET A 250 -0.22 16.81 10.61
CA MET A 250 -1.47 16.25 10.14
C MET A 250 -1.58 14.75 10.48
N LEU A 251 -0.53 13.97 10.21
CA LEU A 251 -0.51 12.53 10.47
C LEU A 251 -0.55 12.19 11.96
N GLU A 252 -0.03 13.04 12.84
CA GLU A 252 -0.18 12.88 14.28
C GLU A 252 -1.65 12.99 14.72
N GLN A 253 -2.40 13.95 14.16
CA GLN A 253 -3.83 14.08 14.44
C GLN A 253 -4.61 12.89 13.89
N LEU A 254 -4.29 12.45 12.66
CA LEU A 254 -4.90 11.25 12.07
C LEU A 254 -4.62 9.99 12.89
N SER A 255 -3.40 9.83 13.43
CA SER A 255 -3.06 8.66 14.25
C SER A 255 -3.80 8.63 15.59
N LYS A 256 -4.13 9.80 16.16
CA LYS A 256 -4.96 9.87 17.37
C LYS A 256 -6.39 9.46 17.07
N ARG A 257 -6.91 9.82 15.88
CA ARG A 257 -8.26 9.47 15.46
C ARG A 257 -8.37 8.05 14.93
N PHE A 258 -7.36 7.60 14.18
CA PHE A 258 -7.29 6.29 13.53
C PHE A 258 -6.05 5.51 14.00
N PRO A 259 -6.02 5.05 15.26
CA PRO A 259 -4.80 4.50 15.87
C PRO A 259 -4.34 3.18 15.23
N ARG A 260 -5.22 2.48 14.50
CA ARG A 260 -4.93 1.24 13.79
C ARG A 260 -4.57 1.43 12.32
N ALA A 261 -4.75 2.66 11.78
CA ALA A 261 -4.55 2.93 10.36
C ALA A 261 -3.10 2.70 9.93
N VAL A 262 -2.87 1.64 9.17
CA VAL A 262 -1.54 1.25 8.67
C VAL A 262 -0.97 2.33 7.77
N ARG A 263 -1.78 2.87 6.84
CA ARG A 263 -1.33 3.92 5.90
C ARG A 263 -0.83 5.17 6.60
N THR A 264 -1.50 5.59 7.66
CA THR A 264 -1.07 6.75 8.46
C THR A 264 0.35 6.55 9.02
N ARG A 265 0.65 5.35 9.54
CA ARG A 265 1.97 5.01 10.08
C ARG A 265 3.04 4.89 9.00
N GLN A 266 2.70 4.31 7.85
CA GLN A 266 3.59 4.26 6.68
C GLN A 266 4.01 5.66 6.26
N LEU A 267 3.04 6.59 6.14
CA LEU A 267 3.29 7.98 5.76
C LEU A 267 4.07 8.75 6.84
N GLN A 268 3.80 8.49 8.13
CA GLN A 268 4.62 9.07 9.21
C GLN A 268 6.09 8.67 9.07
N ALA A 269 6.36 7.39 8.86
CA ALA A 269 7.71 6.89 8.68
C ALA A 269 8.37 7.49 7.43
N LEU A 270 7.63 7.59 6.32
CA LEU A 270 8.11 8.21 5.08
C LEU A 270 8.44 9.71 5.29
N ALA A 271 7.56 10.45 5.95
CA ALA A 271 7.77 11.87 6.23
C ALA A 271 8.98 12.11 7.14
N LEU A 272 9.15 11.29 8.19
CA LEU A 272 10.34 11.31 9.06
C LEU A 272 11.61 11.04 8.25
N ALA A 273 11.64 9.96 7.46
CA ALA A 273 12.81 9.63 6.65
C ALA A 273 13.19 10.75 5.67
N ARG A 274 12.19 11.40 5.04
CA ARG A 274 12.42 12.53 4.12
C ARG A 274 12.80 13.83 4.84
N ARG A 275 12.30 14.07 6.04
CA ARG A 275 12.67 15.24 6.84
C ARG A 275 14.12 15.16 7.29
N GLY A 276 14.58 14.00 7.72
CA GLY A 276 15.99 13.69 7.99
C GLY A 276 16.63 14.43 9.15
N LYS A 277 15.85 14.92 10.13
CA LYS A 277 16.38 15.51 11.39
C LYS A 277 17.01 14.40 12.26
N ASN A 278 17.79 14.78 13.27
CA ASN A 278 18.75 13.92 13.99
C ASN A 278 18.24 12.51 14.40
N ASP A 279 16.99 12.36 14.86
CA ASP A 279 16.45 11.05 15.31
C ASP A 279 15.36 10.48 14.37
N ASP A 280 15.04 11.21 13.32
CA ASP A 280 13.92 10.88 12.43
C ASP A 280 14.04 9.49 11.81
N LEU A 281 15.21 9.14 11.30
CA LEU A 281 15.45 7.86 10.66
C LEU A 281 15.22 6.69 11.64
N ARG A 282 15.66 6.85 12.89
CA ARG A 282 15.47 5.86 13.95
C ARG A 282 13.99 5.75 14.35
N GLN A 283 13.27 6.87 14.39
CA GLN A 283 11.84 6.88 14.65
C GLN A 283 11.06 6.20 13.51
N ALA A 284 11.40 6.50 12.25
CA ALA A 284 10.82 5.83 11.09
C ALA A 284 11.04 4.31 11.16
N GLN A 285 12.26 3.87 11.47
CA GLN A 285 12.57 2.43 11.62
C GLN A 285 11.79 1.78 12.76
N ARG A 286 11.55 2.46 13.88
CA ARG A 286 10.71 1.94 14.97
C ARG A 286 9.26 1.75 14.53
N ILE A 287 8.67 2.74 13.86
CA ILE A 287 7.29 2.64 13.36
C ILE A 287 7.16 1.46 12.40
N LEU A 288 8.06 1.36 11.42
CA LEU A 288 8.03 0.30 10.40
C LEU A 288 8.34 -1.07 10.98
N GLY A 289 9.27 -1.16 11.94
CA GLY A 289 9.55 -2.40 12.67
C GLY A 289 8.31 -2.89 13.44
N THR A 290 7.58 -1.99 14.10
CA THR A 290 6.32 -2.36 14.78
C THR A 290 5.27 -2.86 13.78
N LEU A 291 5.14 -2.23 12.60
CA LEU A 291 4.25 -2.72 11.54
C LEU A 291 4.68 -4.11 11.05
N TYR A 292 5.98 -4.29 10.80
CA TYR A 292 6.56 -5.55 10.35
C TYR A 292 6.31 -6.70 11.34
N GLU A 293 6.57 -6.46 12.63
CA GLU A 293 6.32 -7.42 13.72
C GLU A 293 4.83 -7.73 13.90
N ALA A 294 3.97 -6.75 13.61
CA ALA A 294 2.52 -6.93 13.60
C ALA A 294 2.00 -7.71 12.37
N GLY A 295 2.89 -8.14 11.46
CA GLY A 295 2.53 -8.88 10.25
C GLY A 295 2.19 -8.00 9.03
N GLU A 296 2.32 -6.69 9.12
CA GLU A 296 2.12 -5.79 7.97
C GLU A 296 3.35 -5.86 7.06
N ARG A 297 3.31 -6.80 6.12
CA ARG A 297 4.43 -7.13 5.20
C ARG A 297 4.03 -6.90 3.74
N ASP A 298 3.22 -5.90 3.50
CA ASP A 298 2.88 -5.45 2.15
C ASP A 298 4.06 -4.72 1.50
N PRO A 299 4.12 -4.64 0.16
CA PRO A 299 5.22 -4.01 -0.56
C PRO A 299 5.51 -2.57 -0.16
N GLU A 300 4.48 -1.80 0.22
CA GLU A 300 4.64 -0.41 0.65
C GLU A 300 5.34 -0.33 2.01
N THR A 301 4.88 -1.12 3.02
CA THR A 301 5.54 -1.18 4.34
C THR A 301 6.99 -1.63 4.20
N LEU A 302 7.22 -2.73 3.48
CA LEU A 302 8.56 -3.30 3.29
C LEU A 302 9.46 -2.37 2.46
N GLY A 303 8.93 -1.73 1.42
CA GLY A 303 9.67 -0.81 0.57
C GLY A 303 10.12 0.44 1.32
N ILE A 304 9.25 1.06 2.12
CA ILE A 304 9.64 2.21 2.95
C ILE A 304 10.66 1.76 4.01
N TYR A 305 10.45 0.59 4.63
CA TYR A 305 11.38 0.06 5.64
C TYR A 305 12.77 -0.23 5.04
N ALA A 306 12.82 -0.91 3.92
CA ALA A 306 14.05 -1.17 3.18
C ALA A 306 14.80 0.13 2.81
N ARG A 307 14.04 1.16 2.38
CA ARG A 307 14.59 2.49 2.07
C ARG A 307 15.27 3.10 3.28
N THR A 308 14.67 3.02 4.48
CA THR A 308 15.29 3.60 5.70
C THR A 308 16.61 2.91 6.07
N TRP A 309 16.75 1.61 5.79
CA TRP A 309 18.01 0.88 5.98
C TRP A 309 19.06 1.30 4.95
N MET A 310 18.66 1.54 3.71
CA MET A 310 19.57 2.09 2.68
C MET A 310 20.03 3.51 3.05
N ASP A 311 19.13 4.36 3.57
CA ASP A 311 19.46 5.71 4.03
C ASP A 311 20.44 5.68 5.23
N ARG A 312 20.34 4.65 6.10
CA ARG A 312 21.30 4.43 7.18
C ARG A 312 22.64 3.95 6.65
N TYR A 313 22.65 2.98 5.75
CA TYR A 313 23.87 2.52 5.07
C TYR A 313 24.62 3.66 4.39
N SER A 314 23.92 4.57 3.73
CA SER A 314 24.53 5.73 3.06
C SER A 314 25.29 6.67 4.02
N LYS A 315 24.96 6.61 5.32
CA LYS A 315 25.62 7.43 6.39
C LYS A 315 26.70 6.63 7.14
N SER A 316 26.47 5.35 7.37
CA SER A 316 27.33 4.51 8.22
C SER A 316 28.33 3.67 7.44
N ALA A 317 28.04 3.36 6.17
CA ALA A 317 28.69 2.35 5.35
C ALA A 317 28.68 0.94 6.02
N ASP A 318 27.78 0.70 6.97
CA ASP A 318 27.65 -0.61 7.63
C ASP A 318 26.98 -1.60 6.69
N ARG A 319 27.72 -2.65 6.32
CA ARG A 319 27.26 -3.69 5.41
C ARG A 319 25.96 -4.35 5.88
N SER A 320 25.76 -4.50 7.19
CA SER A 320 24.55 -5.12 7.75
C SER A 320 23.28 -4.31 7.43
N ASP A 321 23.39 -2.99 7.32
CA ASP A 321 22.30 -2.11 6.92
C ASP A 321 21.89 -2.33 5.45
N LEU A 322 22.89 -2.55 4.59
CA LEU A 322 22.65 -2.85 3.18
C LEU A 322 22.03 -4.24 3.00
N GLU A 323 22.49 -5.23 3.76
CA GLU A 323 21.91 -6.58 3.80
C GLU A 323 20.45 -6.53 4.22
N GLN A 324 20.14 -5.81 5.30
CA GLN A 324 18.77 -5.64 5.78
C GLN A 324 17.87 -4.93 4.73
N SER A 325 18.40 -3.91 4.06
CA SER A 325 17.68 -3.23 2.96
C SER A 325 17.37 -4.20 1.83
N ARG A 326 18.37 -5.00 1.40
CA ARG A 326 18.19 -5.99 0.34
C ARG A 326 17.16 -7.04 0.72
N ASP A 327 17.23 -7.58 1.95
CA ASP A 327 16.33 -8.64 2.41
C ASP A 327 14.87 -8.19 2.44
N LEU A 328 14.61 -6.96 2.90
CA LEU A 328 13.26 -6.40 2.92
C LEU A 328 12.71 -6.14 1.52
N TYR A 329 13.52 -5.64 0.58
CA TYR A 329 13.10 -5.49 -0.81
C TYR A 329 12.85 -6.86 -1.47
N ALA A 330 13.70 -7.85 -1.20
CA ALA A 330 13.53 -9.21 -1.69
C ALA A 330 12.23 -9.84 -1.13
N GLU A 331 11.99 -9.72 0.18
CA GLU A 331 10.75 -10.21 0.78
C GLU A 331 9.52 -9.54 0.15
N ALA A 332 9.55 -8.24 -0.09
CA ALA A 332 8.47 -7.51 -0.74
C ALA A 332 8.19 -8.04 -2.16
N PHE A 333 9.24 -8.26 -2.94
CA PHE A 333 9.13 -8.77 -4.31
C PHE A 333 8.65 -10.23 -4.37
N GLU A 334 9.06 -11.07 -3.42
CA GLU A 334 8.55 -12.45 -3.35
C GLU A 334 7.06 -12.52 -2.95
N ARG A 335 6.57 -11.52 -2.21
CA ARG A 335 5.15 -11.41 -1.85
C ARG A 335 4.27 -10.80 -2.94
N ALA A 336 4.84 -9.92 -3.75
CA ALA A 336 4.15 -9.24 -4.86
C ALA A 336 5.07 -9.29 -6.10
N THR A 337 5.05 -10.43 -6.77
CA THR A 337 5.96 -10.74 -7.89
C THR A 337 5.74 -9.88 -9.13
N ASP A 338 4.71 -9.06 -9.16
CA ASP A 338 4.40 -8.04 -10.17
C ASP A 338 4.84 -6.62 -9.77
N ASP A 339 5.37 -6.43 -8.56
CA ASP A 339 5.91 -5.16 -8.09
C ASP A 339 7.36 -4.96 -8.54
N TYR A 340 7.52 -4.41 -9.75
CA TYR A 340 8.82 -4.14 -10.32
C TYR A 340 9.69 -3.20 -9.47
N TYR A 341 9.08 -2.30 -8.66
CA TYR A 341 9.82 -1.35 -7.83
C TYR A 341 10.62 -2.07 -6.73
N THR A 342 10.01 -2.98 -6.00
CA THR A 342 10.73 -3.75 -4.98
C THR A 342 11.73 -4.72 -5.61
N GLY A 343 11.39 -5.32 -6.76
CA GLY A 343 12.29 -6.22 -7.49
C GLY A 343 13.57 -5.55 -7.98
N ILE A 344 13.46 -4.37 -8.61
CA ILE A 344 14.66 -3.65 -9.10
C ILE A 344 15.54 -3.15 -7.96
N ASN A 345 14.91 -2.77 -6.82
CA ASN A 345 15.66 -2.39 -5.63
C ASN A 345 16.36 -3.58 -4.98
N ALA A 346 15.75 -4.76 -4.91
CA ALA A 346 16.41 -5.99 -4.45
C ALA A 346 17.64 -6.32 -5.32
N ALA A 347 17.47 -6.27 -6.65
CA ALA A 347 18.57 -6.49 -7.60
C ALA A 347 19.73 -5.50 -7.40
N SER A 348 19.42 -4.21 -7.30
CA SER A 348 20.44 -3.18 -7.16
C SER A 348 21.19 -3.27 -5.83
N LYS A 349 20.51 -3.57 -4.71
CA LYS A 349 21.18 -3.77 -3.40
C LYS A 349 22.04 -5.02 -3.39
N SER A 350 21.62 -6.08 -4.08
CA SER A 350 22.46 -7.27 -4.28
C SER A 350 23.76 -6.95 -5.04
N VAL A 351 23.72 -6.11 -6.10
CA VAL A 351 24.94 -5.63 -6.77
C VAL A 351 25.83 -4.86 -5.80
N LEU A 352 25.26 -3.99 -4.95
CA LEU A 352 26.06 -3.21 -3.98
C LEU A 352 26.76 -4.08 -2.93
N LEU A 353 26.19 -5.25 -2.58
CA LEU A 353 26.80 -6.23 -1.68
C LEU A 353 28.01 -6.93 -2.27
N ASP A 354 28.11 -7.02 -3.58
CA ASP A 354 29.32 -7.35 -4.35
C ASP A 354 29.95 -8.71 -3.97
N THR A 355 29.13 -9.75 -3.76
CA THR A 355 29.62 -11.13 -3.67
C THR A 355 29.14 -11.94 -4.88
N PRO A 356 29.81 -13.05 -5.26
CA PRO A 356 29.38 -13.87 -6.37
C PRO A 356 27.93 -14.33 -6.28
N GLU A 357 27.48 -14.72 -5.08
CA GLU A 357 26.12 -15.16 -4.79
C GLU A 357 25.12 -14.00 -4.97
N GLU A 358 25.46 -12.81 -4.48
CA GLU A 358 24.61 -11.63 -4.60
C GLU A 358 24.54 -11.11 -6.04
N LEU A 359 25.63 -11.17 -6.79
CA LEU A 359 25.62 -10.83 -8.23
C LEU A 359 24.75 -11.81 -9.04
N ALA A 360 24.73 -13.10 -8.68
CA ALA A 360 23.81 -14.07 -9.28
C ALA A 360 22.34 -13.75 -8.96
N ARG A 361 22.01 -13.45 -7.68
CA ARG A 361 20.68 -13.01 -7.28
C ARG A 361 20.25 -11.72 -7.97
N ALA A 362 21.16 -10.75 -8.10
CA ALA A 362 20.88 -9.50 -8.81
C ALA A 362 20.46 -9.76 -10.26
N SER A 363 21.14 -10.66 -10.96
CA SER A 363 20.80 -11.04 -12.33
C SER A 363 19.45 -11.76 -12.42
N GLU A 364 19.13 -12.62 -11.45
CA GLU A 364 17.83 -13.29 -11.37
C GLU A 364 16.70 -12.27 -11.15
N TYR A 365 16.80 -11.40 -10.15
CA TYR A 365 15.80 -10.36 -9.89
C TYR A 365 15.65 -9.42 -11.09
N ALA A 366 16.75 -8.96 -11.69
CA ALA A 366 16.70 -8.11 -12.87
C ALA A 366 15.99 -8.79 -14.05
N SER A 367 16.19 -10.09 -14.25
CA SER A 367 15.51 -10.87 -15.29
C SER A 367 14.02 -11.00 -15.03
N ARG A 368 13.62 -11.23 -13.78
CA ARG A 368 12.21 -11.28 -13.38
C ARG A 368 11.54 -9.91 -13.55
N VAL A 369 12.21 -8.83 -13.15
CA VAL A 369 11.71 -7.45 -13.37
C VAL A 369 11.58 -7.16 -14.87
N GLN A 370 12.52 -7.61 -15.70
CA GLN A 370 12.43 -7.46 -17.16
C GLN A 370 11.15 -8.11 -17.73
N GLN A 371 10.72 -9.26 -17.21
CA GLN A 371 9.49 -9.91 -17.62
C GLN A 371 8.24 -9.07 -17.31
N ILE A 372 8.29 -8.26 -16.24
CA ILE A 372 7.20 -7.37 -15.82
C ILE A 372 7.17 -6.10 -16.65
N VAL A 373 8.33 -5.41 -16.75
CA VAL A 373 8.41 -4.08 -17.39
C VAL A 373 8.73 -4.13 -18.88
N GLY A 374 9.06 -5.30 -19.42
CA GLY A 374 9.42 -5.46 -20.83
C GLY A 374 10.81 -4.94 -21.15
N THR A 375 11.04 -4.63 -22.46
CA THR A 375 12.34 -4.24 -23.00
C THR A 375 12.34 -2.87 -23.67
N GLU A 376 11.16 -2.22 -23.77
CA GLU A 376 11.01 -0.97 -24.47
C GLU A 376 10.67 0.18 -23.52
N ALA A 377 10.83 1.41 -24.02
CA ALA A 377 10.43 2.60 -23.28
C ALA A 377 8.91 2.68 -23.13
N HIS A 378 8.44 3.15 -21.99
CA HIS A 378 7.03 3.38 -21.70
C HIS A 378 6.69 4.85 -21.93
N PRO A 379 6.01 5.22 -23.02
CA PRO A 379 5.74 6.61 -23.34
C PRO A 379 4.95 7.33 -22.23
N GLY A 380 5.47 8.46 -21.76
CA GLY A 380 4.86 9.25 -20.68
C GLY A 380 5.15 8.76 -19.26
N ASP A 381 5.83 7.61 -19.09
CA ASP A 381 6.22 7.10 -17.79
C ASP A 381 7.76 7.09 -17.64
N TYR A 382 8.26 8.16 -16.99
CA TYR A 382 9.68 8.32 -16.71
C TYR A 382 10.24 7.17 -15.87
N TRP A 383 9.55 6.86 -14.75
CA TRP A 383 10.09 5.92 -13.77
C TRP A 383 10.12 4.50 -14.30
N MET A 384 9.08 4.08 -15.02
CA MET A 384 9.09 2.76 -15.63
C MET A 384 10.17 2.65 -16.72
N THR A 385 10.32 3.67 -17.57
CA THR A 385 11.37 3.69 -18.60
C THR A 385 12.77 3.70 -17.98
N ALA A 386 13.00 4.46 -16.91
CA ALA A 386 14.26 4.46 -16.17
C ALA A 386 14.54 3.09 -15.52
N THR A 387 13.52 2.41 -15.01
CA THR A 387 13.63 1.06 -14.47
C THR A 387 14.03 0.06 -15.55
N VAL A 388 13.47 0.12 -16.76
CA VAL A 388 13.93 -0.74 -17.88
C VAL A 388 15.42 -0.47 -18.19
N GLY A 389 15.84 0.80 -18.14
CA GLY A 389 17.26 1.17 -18.29
C GLY A 389 18.15 0.56 -17.19
N GLU A 390 17.70 0.59 -15.92
CA GLU A 390 18.41 -0.02 -14.80
C GLU A 390 18.47 -1.56 -14.92
N VAL A 391 17.41 -2.21 -15.37
CA VAL A 391 17.42 -3.65 -15.67
C VAL A 391 18.52 -4.01 -16.66
N PHE A 392 18.62 -3.28 -17.77
CA PHE A 392 19.68 -3.55 -18.76
C PHE A 392 21.07 -3.25 -18.22
N LEU A 393 21.23 -2.22 -17.38
CA LEU A 393 22.48 -1.93 -16.69
C LEU A 393 22.91 -3.10 -15.80
N LEU A 394 21.98 -3.64 -14.98
CA LEU A 394 22.22 -4.79 -14.10
C LEU A 394 22.54 -6.06 -14.88
N LEU A 395 21.95 -6.26 -16.05
CA LEU A 395 22.24 -7.36 -16.97
C LEU A 395 23.47 -7.12 -17.85
N LYS A 396 24.22 -6.03 -17.61
CA LYS A 396 25.44 -5.63 -18.34
C LYS A 396 25.23 -5.38 -19.84
N LYS A 397 24.02 -4.97 -20.24
CA LYS A 397 23.64 -4.59 -21.60
C LYS A 397 23.66 -3.06 -21.71
N TYR A 398 24.87 -2.50 -21.84
CA TYR A 398 25.11 -1.07 -21.66
C TYR A 398 24.56 -0.20 -22.79
N ASP A 399 24.50 -0.70 -24.04
CA ASP A 399 23.92 0.04 -25.16
C ASP A 399 22.42 0.24 -24.98
N GLU A 400 21.71 -0.81 -24.58
CA GLU A 400 20.28 -0.77 -24.29
C GLU A 400 19.98 0.12 -23.07
N ALA A 401 20.78 -0.01 -22.01
CA ALA A 401 20.69 0.83 -20.83
C ALA A 401 20.81 2.32 -21.18
N ALA A 402 21.81 2.69 -21.97
CA ALA A 402 22.06 4.05 -22.42
C ALA A 402 20.89 4.58 -23.27
N ARG A 403 20.35 3.77 -24.21
CA ARG A 403 19.21 4.09 -25.04
C ARG A 403 17.97 4.43 -24.21
N LEU A 404 17.69 3.60 -23.18
CA LEU A 404 16.50 3.75 -22.33
C LEU A 404 16.63 4.88 -21.33
N TYR A 405 17.78 5.07 -20.70
CA TYR A 405 18.02 6.25 -19.87
C TYR A 405 17.90 7.55 -20.67
N LYS A 406 18.40 7.58 -21.91
CA LYS A 406 18.24 8.74 -22.80
C LYS A 406 16.77 8.99 -23.13
N ALA A 407 15.98 7.93 -23.36
CA ALA A 407 14.54 8.04 -23.59
C ALA A 407 13.82 8.59 -22.36
N ALA A 408 14.12 8.06 -21.16
CA ALA A 408 13.55 8.55 -19.91
C ALA A 408 13.84 10.04 -19.68
N VAL A 409 15.10 10.45 -19.77
CA VAL A 409 15.54 11.86 -19.64
C VAL A 409 14.82 12.77 -20.67
N GLY A 410 14.58 12.26 -21.89
CA GLY A 410 13.87 13.00 -22.93
C GLY A 410 12.40 13.26 -22.60
N MET A 411 11.75 12.40 -21.81
CA MET A 411 10.34 12.54 -21.41
C MET A 411 10.14 13.58 -20.31
N ALA A 412 11.09 13.71 -19.36
CA ALA A 412 10.95 14.49 -18.14
C ALA A 412 11.99 15.62 -18.06
N ARG A 413 12.18 16.38 -19.11
CA ARG A 413 13.22 17.45 -19.20
C ARG A 413 13.19 18.47 -18.05
N ALA A 414 12.02 18.72 -17.45
CA ALA A 414 11.87 19.68 -16.36
C ALA A 414 12.11 19.07 -14.97
N GLU A 415 12.28 17.73 -14.85
CA GLU A 415 12.38 17.02 -13.58
C GLU A 415 13.85 16.69 -13.22
N LYS A 416 14.65 17.72 -13.06
CA LYS A 416 16.10 17.58 -12.76
C LYS A 416 16.37 16.65 -11.57
N ALA A 417 15.57 16.73 -10.50
CA ALA A 417 15.76 15.91 -9.30
C ALA A 417 15.56 14.41 -9.58
N SER A 418 14.63 14.04 -10.46
CA SER A 418 14.43 12.65 -10.90
C SER A 418 15.63 12.15 -11.70
N HIS A 419 16.17 12.99 -12.59
CA HIS A 419 17.38 12.67 -13.35
C HIS A 419 18.58 12.46 -12.43
N GLU A 420 18.79 13.36 -11.44
CA GLU A 420 19.87 13.25 -10.46
C GLU A 420 19.76 11.96 -9.65
N SER A 421 18.56 11.59 -9.19
CA SER A 421 18.34 10.34 -8.45
C SER A 421 18.69 9.12 -9.28
N THR A 422 18.22 9.06 -10.53
CA THR A 422 18.50 7.96 -11.46
C THR A 422 19.98 7.86 -11.79
N TRP A 423 20.64 9.00 -12.06
CA TRP A 423 22.05 9.05 -12.36
C TRP A 423 22.94 8.59 -11.19
N GLN A 424 22.64 9.08 -9.97
CA GLN A 424 23.37 8.63 -8.78
C GLN A 424 23.23 7.13 -8.53
N GLN A 425 22.07 6.55 -8.82
CA GLN A 425 21.87 5.11 -8.73
C GLN A 425 22.69 4.37 -9.80
N ALA A 426 22.65 4.83 -11.05
CA ALA A 426 23.47 4.26 -12.13
C ALA A 426 24.98 4.33 -11.82
N CYS A 427 25.47 5.44 -11.25
CA CYS A 427 26.86 5.59 -10.82
C CYS A 427 27.26 4.50 -9.82
N ARG A 428 26.48 4.34 -8.73
CA ARG A 428 26.74 3.33 -7.69
C ARG A 428 26.79 1.91 -8.26
N LEU A 429 25.90 1.60 -9.20
CA LEU A 429 25.88 0.29 -9.85
C LEU A 429 27.09 0.11 -10.76
N MET A 430 27.46 1.09 -11.59
CA MET A 430 28.63 1.00 -12.47
C MET A 430 29.95 0.87 -11.70
N ASP A 431 30.06 1.46 -10.51
CA ASP A 431 31.25 1.30 -9.66
C ASP A 431 31.43 -0.13 -9.18
N LYS A 432 30.36 -0.90 -9.02
CA LYS A 432 30.39 -2.31 -8.65
C LYS A 432 30.45 -3.25 -9.86
N LEU A 433 29.72 -2.93 -10.91
CA LEU A 433 29.68 -3.75 -12.14
C LEU A 433 30.95 -3.62 -12.98
N LYS A 434 31.73 -2.54 -12.80
CA LYS A 434 33.01 -2.25 -13.47
C LYS A 434 32.93 -2.39 -15.00
N PRO A 435 32.02 -1.65 -15.68
CA PRO A 435 31.97 -1.65 -17.13
C PRO A 435 33.28 -1.12 -17.73
N SER A 436 33.50 -1.39 -19.03
CA SER A 436 34.59 -0.73 -19.77
C SER A 436 34.40 0.79 -19.78
N GLU A 437 35.49 1.54 -20.00
CA GLU A 437 35.42 3.00 -20.12
C GLU A 437 34.47 3.43 -21.27
N GLU A 438 34.44 2.67 -22.35
CA GLU A 438 33.55 2.89 -23.49
C GLU A 438 32.07 2.73 -23.04
N ASP A 439 31.75 1.63 -22.34
CA ASP A 439 30.35 1.37 -21.86
C ASP A 439 29.94 2.36 -20.80
N ARG A 440 30.84 2.75 -19.88
CA ARG A 440 30.58 3.82 -18.90
C ARG A 440 30.26 5.15 -19.62
N ALA A 441 31.02 5.49 -20.67
CA ALA A 441 30.80 6.70 -21.46
C ALA A 441 29.44 6.70 -22.18
N LYS A 442 28.97 5.54 -22.69
CA LYS A 442 27.65 5.40 -23.31
C LYS A 442 26.52 5.73 -22.33
N VAL A 443 26.57 5.15 -21.12
CA VAL A 443 25.56 5.42 -20.07
C VAL A 443 25.64 6.89 -19.62
N ARG A 444 26.86 7.42 -19.45
CA ARG A 444 27.10 8.82 -19.05
C ARG A 444 26.48 9.81 -20.05
N ALA A 445 26.54 9.50 -21.34
CA ALA A 445 26.00 10.37 -22.40
C ALA A 445 24.49 10.62 -22.26
N ALA A 446 23.74 9.69 -21.67
CA ALA A 446 22.32 9.89 -21.38
C ALA A 446 22.06 10.98 -20.32
N PHE A 447 23.02 11.24 -19.43
CA PHE A 447 22.95 12.19 -18.33
C PHE A 447 23.93 13.36 -18.50
N SER A 448 24.30 13.73 -19.73
CA SER A 448 25.32 14.74 -20.04
C SER A 448 25.06 16.13 -19.41
N HIS A 449 23.83 16.44 -19.02
CA HIS A 449 23.43 17.67 -18.36
C HIS A 449 23.67 17.69 -16.84
N LEU A 450 24.10 16.57 -16.24
CA LEU A 450 24.41 16.41 -14.83
C LEU A 450 25.92 16.35 -14.59
N PRO A 451 26.41 16.61 -13.36
CA PRO A 451 27.82 16.41 -13.00
C PRO A 451 28.21 14.93 -13.10
N ASP A 452 29.51 14.67 -13.18
CA ASP A 452 30.04 13.29 -13.16
C ASP A 452 29.75 12.58 -11.83
N CYS A 453 29.89 11.26 -11.83
CA CYS A 453 29.81 10.45 -10.62
C CYS A 453 30.86 10.93 -9.61
N SER A 454 30.44 11.32 -8.43
CA SER A 454 31.32 11.71 -7.30
C SER A 454 31.71 10.51 -6.47
#